data_7a050ed4da91586e6b938bae4edad97f
#
_entry.id   7a050ed4da91586e6b938bae4edad97f
#
_cell.length_a   1.000
_cell.length_b   1.000
_cell.length_c   1.000
_cell.angle_alpha   90.00
_cell.angle_beta   90.00
_cell.angle_gamma   90.00
#
_symmetry.space_group_name_H-M   'P 1'
#
loop_
_entity.id
_entity.type
_entity.pdbx_description
1 polymer ?
#
loop_
_entity_poly.entity_id
_entity_poly.type
_entity_poly.pdbx_seq_one_letter_code
_entity_poly.pdbx_strand_id
1 'polypeptide(L)'
;ADQGDGQGCWNPTRVKAVQALMQWVAKNPTQVSKPNVLLLGDMNSYAKEDPILALEQANYKVLLNDGKIGQGKAAYSYVFGVASNTQGYGGAGNLDHAIADAALYPLVKKAFAWHINADEPTALDYNEEYKTEEQIAAFYADDAYRSSDHDPVIVDLDLNDAVVNDEDKTSAGSTGLWSALGLIGLALYGSLRR
;
A
#
# COMPACT_ATOMS: atom_id res chain seq x y z
N ALA A 1 -20.97 11.07 1.22
CA ALA A 1 -21.18 10.88 2.67
C ALA A 1 -21.21 9.38 2.95
N ASP A 2 -20.79 8.97 4.13
CA ASP A 2 -20.94 7.60 4.64
C ASP A 2 -22.44 7.26 4.71
N GLN A 3 -22.82 6.10 4.19
CA GLN A 3 -24.19 5.62 4.16
C GLN A 3 -24.53 4.72 5.36
N GLY A 4 -23.58 4.45 6.24
CA GLY A 4 -23.72 3.51 7.35
C GLY A 4 -23.81 2.04 6.93
N ASP A 5 -23.34 1.73 5.73
CA ASP A 5 -23.34 0.38 5.13
C ASP A 5 -22.01 -0.36 5.31
N GLY A 6 -21.09 0.22 6.10
CA GLY A 6 -19.73 -0.30 6.29
C GLY A 6 -18.76 0.04 5.16
N GLN A 7 -19.21 0.85 4.20
CA GLN A 7 -18.36 1.39 3.15
C GLN A 7 -18.00 2.85 3.49
N GLY A 8 -16.75 3.21 3.37
CA GLY A 8 -16.32 4.60 3.59
C GLY A 8 -16.92 5.57 2.59
N CYS A 9 -16.77 6.87 2.85
CA CYS A 9 -17.25 7.93 1.98
C CYS A 9 -16.78 7.74 0.53
N TRP A 10 -17.60 8.19 -0.42
CA TRP A 10 -17.28 8.16 -1.84
C TRP A 10 -17.04 6.76 -2.43
N ASN A 11 -17.58 5.72 -1.82
CA ASN A 11 -17.40 4.33 -2.24
C ASN A 11 -17.57 4.14 -3.76
N PRO A 12 -18.65 4.59 -4.43
CA PRO A 12 -18.81 4.40 -5.88
C PRO A 12 -17.70 5.08 -6.71
N THR A 13 -17.15 6.20 -6.23
CA THR A 13 -16.03 6.89 -6.89
C THR A 13 -14.73 6.13 -6.75
N ARG A 14 -14.45 5.62 -5.55
CA ARG A 14 -13.26 4.79 -5.28
C ARG A 14 -13.29 3.49 -6.09
N VAL A 15 -14.45 2.84 -6.18
CA VAL A 15 -14.64 1.65 -7.05
C VAL A 15 -14.36 1.98 -8.51
N LYS A 16 -14.89 3.08 -9.04
CA LYS A 16 -14.60 3.52 -10.41
C LYS A 16 -13.13 3.83 -10.63
N ALA A 17 -12.46 4.43 -9.67
CA ALA A 17 -11.02 4.70 -9.75
C ALA A 17 -10.21 3.40 -9.86
N VAL A 18 -10.51 2.41 -9.03
CA VAL A 18 -9.89 1.08 -9.09
C VAL A 18 -10.16 0.39 -10.43
N GLN A 19 -11.40 0.44 -10.93
CA GLN A 19 -11.74 -0.13 -12.23
C GLN A 19 -10.96 0.55 -13.37
N ALA A 20 -10.82 1.87 -13.32
CA ALA A 20 -10.04 2.62 -14.31
C ALA A 20 -8.54 2.25 -14.23
N LEU A 21 -8.00 2.09 -13.01
CA LEU A 21 -6.63 1.62 -12.80
C LEU A 21 -6.41 0.23 -13.42
N MET A 22 -7.30 -0.73 -13.13
CA MET A 22 -7.21 -2.08 -13.70
C MET A 22 -7.27 -2.06 -15.24
N GLN A 23 -8.16 -1.24 -15.82
CA GLN A 23 -8.24 -1.07 -17.27
C GLN A 23 -6.98 -0.46 -17.88
N TRP A 24 -6.32 0.45 -17.15
CA TRP A 24 -5.07 1.05 -17.60
C TRP A 24 -3.91 0.04 -17.51
N VAL A 25 -3.81 -0.70 -16.41
CA VAL A 25 -2.81 -1.78 -16.23
C VAL A 25 -2.97 -2.86 -17.31
N ALA A 26 -4.22 -3.24 -17.64
CA ALA A 26 -4.50 -4.24 -18.68
C ALA A 26 -4.02 -3.83 -20.07
N LYS A 27 -3.78 -2.54 -20.34
CA LYS A 27 -3.19 -2.05 -21.60
C LYS A 27 -1.67 -2.26 -21.66
N ASN A 28 -1.08 -2.86 -20.62
CA ASN A 28 0.36 -3.07 -20.52
C ASN A 28 1.18 -1.80 -20.80
N PRO A 29 1.04 -0.76 -19.96
CA PRO A 29 1.64 0.55 -20.23
C PRO A 29 3.17 0.53 -20.28
N THR A 30 3.80 -0.47 -19.68
CA THR A 30 5.26 -0.67 -19.70
C THR A 30 5.75 -1.43 -20.93
N GLN A 31 4.84 -2.02 -21.72
CA GLN A 31 5.13 -2.80 -22.92
C GLN A 31 6.06 -4.00 -22.71
N VAL A 32 6.15 -4.51 -21.47
CA VAL A 32 6.91 -5.72 -21.19
C VAL A 32 6.13 -6.96 -21.62
N SER A 33 6.81 -8.00 -22.09
CA SER A 33 6.18 -9.22 -22.66
C SER A 33 5.39 -10.01 -21.60
N LYS A 34 5.87 -10.02 -20.36
CA LYS A 34 5.26 -10.72 -19.22
C LYS A 34 5.26 -9.76 -18.02
N PRO A 35 4.26 -8.89 -17.89
CA PRO A 35 4.20 -7.95 -16.77
C PRO A 35 3.92 -8.69 -15.46
N ASN A 36 4.63 -8.29 -14.42
CA ASN A 36 4.32 -8.58 -13.02
C ASN A 36 3.84 -7.28 -12.40
N VAL A 37 2.65 -7.26 -11.82
CA VAL A 37 2.01 -6.04 -11.35
C VAL A 37 1.94 -6.01 -9.83
N LEU A 38 2.53 -4.98 -9.25
CA LEU A 38 2.35 -4.61 -7.85
C LEU A 38 1.66 -3.24 -7.78
N LEU A 39 0.48 -3.21 -7.15
CA LEU A 39 -0.19 -1.97 -6.76
C LEU A 39 0.18 -1.71 -5.31
N LEU A 40 0.76 -0.55 -5.02
CA LEU A 40 1.26 -0.21 -3.70
C LEU A 40 0.86 1.23 -3.35
N GLY A 41 0.26 1.43 -2.18
CA GLY A 41 -0.06 2.74 -1.66
C GLY A 41 -1.35 2.80 -0.85
N ASP A 42 -1.68 4.00 -0.40
CA ASP A 42 -2.93 4.30 0.28
C ASP A 42 -4.11 4.27 -0.70
N MET A 43 -4.98 3.28 -0.54
CA MET A 43 -6.20 3.12 -1.32
C MET A 43 -7.41 3.84 -0.70
N ASN A 44 -7.22 4.47 0.46
CA ASN A 44 -8.29 5.08 1.26
C ASN A 44 -9.49 4.13 1.43
N SER A 45 -9.21 2.84 1.56
CA SER A 45 -10.23 1.78 1.64
C SER A 45 -9.72 0.64 2.51
N TYR A 46 -10.51 0.25 3.48
CA TYR A 46 -10.20 -0.94 4.28
C TYR A 46 -10.36 -2.23 3.47
N ALA A 47 -9.74 -3.30 3.91
CA ALA A 47 -9.63 -4.56 3.18
C ALA A 47 -10.98 -5.21 2.78
N LYS A 48 -12.09 -4.84 3.42
CA LYS A 48 -13.43 -5.35 3.12
C LYS A 48 -14.32 -4.36 2.37
N GLU A 49 -13.79 -3.20 2.02
CA GLU A 49 -14.55 -2.23 1.23
C GLU A 49 -14.51 -2.60 -0.26
N ASP A 50 -15.55 -2.19 -0.97
CA ASP A 50 -15.78 -2.53 -2.37
C ASP A 50 -14.60 -2.25 -3.31
N PRO A 51 -13.80 -1.17 -3.16
CA PRO A 51 -12.64 -0.95 -4.02
C PRO A 51 -11.61 -2.08 -3.92
N ILE A 52 -11.35 -2.59 -2.70
CA ILE A 52 -10.41 -3.69 -2.48
C ILE A 52 -11.02 -5.01 -2.95
N LEU A 53 -12.30 -5.25 -2.65
CA LEU A 53 -13.01 -6.45 -3.14
C LEU A 53 -13.07 -6.50 -4.67
N ALA A 54 -13.17 -5.35 -5.37
CA ALA A 54 -13.12 -5.32 -6.83
C ALA A 54 -11.77 -5.80 -7.39
N LEU A 55 -10.66 -5.50 -6.72
CA LEU A 55 -9.33 -6.02 -7.07
C LEU A 55 -9.25 -7.54 -6.84
N GLU A 56 -9.74 -8.02 -5.70
CA GLU A 56 -9.75 -9.45 -5.41
C GLU A 56 -10.61 -10.24 -6.42
N GLN A 57 -11.77 -9.70 -6.81
CA GLN A 57 -12.65 -10.28 -7.85
C GLN A 57 -11.96 -10.33 -9.22
N ALA A 58 -11.05 -9.38 -9.49
CA ALA A 58 -10.21 -9.36 -10.69
C ALA A 58 -8.94 -10.24 -10.54
N ASN A 59 -8.90 -11.13 -9.55
CA ASN A 59 -7.81 -12.07 -9.28
C ASN A 59 -6.49 -11.43 -8.81
N TYR A 60 -6.53 -10.21 -8.29
CA TYR A 60 -5.40 -9.65 -7.54
C TYR A 60 -5.39 -10.20 -6.10
N LYS A 61 -4.24 -10.19 -5.46
CA LYS A 61 -4.02 -10.68 -4.09
C LYS A 61 -3.63 -9.54 -3.16
N VAL A 62 -4.39 -9.34 -2.09
CA VAL A 62 -4.10 -8.36 -1.03
C VAL A 62 -3.07 -8.96 -0.08
N LEU A 63 -1.83 -8.51 -0.18
CA LEU A 63 -0.68 -9.20 0.41
C LEU A 63 -0.62 -9.09 1.93
N LEU A 64 -0.90 -7.91 2.50
CA LEU A 64 -0.82 -7.70 3.95
C LEU A 64 -1.84 -8.56 4.71
N ASN A 65 -3.01 -8.78 4.12
CA ASN A 65 -4.08 -9.57 4.73
C ASN A 65 -3.95 -11.08 4.47
N ASP A 66 -2.98 -11.50 3.66
CA ASP A 66 -2.68 -12.91 3.43
C ASP A 66 -2.08 -13.55 4.69
N GLY A 67 -2.68 -14.63 5.17
CA GLY A 67 -2.23 -15.31 6.39
C GLY A 67 -0.95 -16.13 6.23
N LYS A 68 -0.41 -16.27 5.00
CA LYS A 68 0.82 -17.04 4.74
C LYS A 68 2.04 -16.14 4.59
N ILE A 69 1.91 -15.04 3.87
CA ILE A 69 3.01 -14.14 3.52
C ILE A 69 2.86 -12.76 4.17
N GLY A 70 1.67 -12.43 4.65
CA GLY A 70 1.34 -11.16 5.30
C GLY A 70 1.08 -11.30 6.79
N GLN A 71 0.53 -10.25 7.37
CA GLN A 71 0.14 -10.17 8.79
C GLN A 71 -1.27 -10.74 9.05
N GLY A 72 -1.99 -11.09 7.99
CA GLY A 72 -3.32 -11.67 8.07
C GLY A 72 -4.35 -10.68 8.63
N LYS A 73 -5.19 -11.16 9.56
CA LYS A 73 -6.25 -10.36 10.16
C LYS A 73 -5.75 -9.25 11.09
N ALA A 74 -4.49 -9.31 11.50
CA ALA A 74 -3.86 -8.31 12.36
C ALA A 74 -3.18 -7.19 11.54
N ALA A 75 -3.24 -7.23 10.21
CA ALA A 75 -2.65 -6.19 9.37
C ALA A 75 -3.32 -4.85 9.60
N TYR A 76 -2.52 -3.83 9.85
CA TYR A 76 -2.92 -2.43 9.84
C TYR A 76 -1.76 -1.55 9.40
N SER A 77 -2.07 -0.39 8.86
CA SER A 77 -1.10 0.63 8.46
C SER A 77 -1.48 2.01 9.00
N TYR A 78 -2.68 2.13 9.57
CA TYR A 78 -3.22 3.36 10.09
C TYR A 78 -4.00 3.12 11.38
N VAL A 79 -3.90 4.04 12.34
CA VAL A 79 -4.65 4.01 13.61
C VAL A 79 -5.58 5.20 13.65
N PHE A 80 -6.88 4.95 13.55
CA PHE A 80 -7.91 5.98 13.59
C PHE A 80 -8.26 6.34 15.02
N GLY A 81 -7.62 7.38 15.53
CA GLY A 81 -7.87 7.91 16.85
C GLY A 81 -7.34 7.05 18.00
N VAL A 82 -6.95 7.69 19.08
CA VAL A 82 -6.79 7.00 20.36
C VAL A 82 -8.16 6.54 20.82
N ALA A 83 -8.28 5.29 21.23
CA ALA A 83 -9.47 4.78 21.91
C ALA A 83 -9.79 5.67 23.11
N SER A 84 -10.56 6.74 22.89
CA SER A 84 -11.16 7.45 24.00
C SER A 84 -12.30 6.57 24.50
N ASN A 85 -12.20 6.12 25.73
CA ASN A 85 -12.97 5.09 26.41
C ASN A 85 -14.48 5.29 26.46
N THR A 86 -15.05 6.21 25.71
CA THR A 86 -16.47 6.56 25.87
C THR A 86 -17.35 6.29 24.66
N GLN A 87 -16.77 6.00 23.47
CA GLN A 87 -17.60 5.74 22.29
C GLN A 87 -17.04 4.72 21.28
N GLY A 88 -15.95 4.00 21.56
CA GLY A 88 -15.51 2.89 20.71
C GLY A 88 -14.96 3.27 19.33
N TYR A 89 -14.61 4.51 19.09
CA TYR A 89 -14.00 4.98 17.86
C TYR A 89 -12.48 5.04 17.97
N GLY A 90 -11.88 3.92 18.12
CA GLY A 90 -10.43 3.74 17.98
C GLY A 90 -10.23 2.40 17.31
N GLY A 91 -9.62 2.37 16.16
CA GLY A 91 -9.38 1.15 15.43
C GLY A 91 -8.14 1.24 14.59
N ALA A 92 -7.35 0.18 14.61
CA ALA A 92 -6.30 -0.02 13.64
C ALA A 92 -6.90 -0.64 12.38
N GLY A 93 -6.48 -0.18 11.21
CA GLY A 93 -6.96 -0.71 9.95
C GLY A 93 -5.94 -0.55 8.84
N ASN A 94 -6.10 -1.34 7.80
CA ASN A 94 -5.21 -1.35 6.65
C ASN A 94 -5.79 -0.46 5.56
N LEU A 95 -5.26 0.76 5.42
CA LEU A 95 -5.58 1.69 4.34
C LEU A 95 -4.54 1.62 3.23
N ASP A 96 -3.28 1.34 3.62
CA ASP A 96 -2.17 1.16 2.70
C ASP A 96 -2.07 -0.30 2.32
N HIS A 97 -2.17 -0.58 1.05
CA HIS A 97 -2.18 -1.92 0.52
C HIS A 97 -0.97 -2.19 -0.38
N ALA A 98 -0.50 -3.44 -0.33
CA ALA A 98 0.30 -4.05 -1.37
C ALA A 98 -0.56 -5.14 -2.02
N ILE A 99 -0.78 -5.02 -3.31
CA ILE A 99 -1.71 -5.88 -4.05
C ILE A 99 -1.01 -6.37 -5.31
N ALA A 100 -0.81 -7.70 -5.40
CA ALA A 100 -0.12 -8.35 -6.50
C ALA A 100 -1.09 -8.98 -7.48
N ASP A 101 -0.75 -8.97 -8.77
CA ASP A 101 -1.44 -9.80 -9.74
C ASP A 101 -1.07 -11.29 -9.57
N ALA A 102 -1.75 -12.16 -10.32
CA ALA A 102 -1.51 -13.60 -10.24
C ALA A 102 -0.11 -14.02 -10.69
N ALA A 103 0.55 -13.22 -11.53
CA ALA A 103 1.90 -13.50 -12.01
C ALA A 103 2.97 -13.13 -10.97
N LEU A 104 2.79 -12.01 -10.26
CA LEU A 104 3.72 -11.57 -9.23
C LEU A 104 3.57 -12.34 -7.91
N TYR A 105 2.33 -12.70 -7.54
CA TYR A 105 2.05 -13.30 -6.23
C TYR A 105 2.96 -14.48 -5.84
N PRO A 106 3.32 -15.44 -6.73
CA PRO A 106 4.22 -16.53 -6.38
C PRO A 106 5.65 -16.09 -6.00
N LEU A 107 6.05 -14.90 -6.42
CA LEU A 107 7.37 -14.32 -6.15
C LEU A 107 7.42 -13.55 -4.83
N VAL A 108 6.27 -13.32 -4.18
CA VAL A 108 6.20 -12.62 -2.90
C VAL A 108 6.61 -13.57 -1.78
N LYS A 109 7.64 -13.22 -1.03
CA LYS A 109 8.08 -13.97 0.16
C LYS A 109 7.43 -13.45 1.42
N LYS A 110 7.25 -12.13 1.53
CA LYS A 110 6.67 -11.49 2.71
C LYS A 110 6.09 -10.12 2.35
N ALA A 111 5.01 -9.73 3.04
CA ALA A 111 4.48 -8.37 3.00
C ALA A 111 4.02 -7.95 4.40
N PHE A 112 4.36 -6.75 4.83
CA PHE A 112 3.98 -6.27 6.16
C PHE A 112 3.99 -4.74 6.24
N ALA A 113 3.20 -4.19 7.14
CA ALA A 113 3.33 -2.83 7.59
C ALA A 113 4.39 -2.77 8.71
N TRP A 114 5.31 -1.84 8.60
CA TRP A 114 6.35 -1.62 9.60
C TRP A 114 5.89 -0.54 10.58
N HIS A 115 5.48 -0.97 11.78
CA HIS A 115 4.83 -0.11 12.76
C HIS A 115 5.82 0.84 13.45
N ILE A 116 6.11 1.96 12.79
CA ILE A 116 6.98 3.03 13.28
C ILE A 116 6.28 4.39 13.29
N ASN A 117 5.08 4.48 12.77
CA ASN A 117 4.38 5.74 12.57
C ASN A 117 2.98 5.77 13.20
N ALA A 118 2.11 4.82 12.82
CA ALA A 118 0.68 4.90 13.12
C ALA A 118 0.36 4.86 14.62
N ASP A 119 1.16 4.13 15.40
CA ASP A 119 1.00 4.00 16.86
C ASP A 119 1.70 5.12 17.66
N GLU A 120 2.58 5.90 17.02
CA GLU A 120 3.30 6.96 17.69
C GLU A 120 2.39 8.13 18.06
N PRO A 121 2.61 8.79 19.20
CA PRO A 121 1.81 9.91 19.64
C PRO A 121 1.76 11.06 18.61
N THR A 122 0.60 11.64 18.41
CA THR A 122 0.40 12.80 17.52
C THR A 122 1.30 13.99 17.88
N ALA A 123 1.72 14.09 19.14
CA ALA A 123 2.68 15.13 19.58
C ALA A 123 4.04 15.03 18.87
N LEU A 124 4.41 13.84 18.43
CA LEU A 124 5.65 13.58 17.67
C LEU A 124 5.48 13.72 16.16
N ASP A 125 4.28 14.07 15.69
CA ASP A 125 3.97 14.22 14.27
C ASP A 125 5.01 15.12 13.57
N TYR A 126 5.36 14.79 12.35
CA TYR A 126 6.19 15.61 11.47
C TYR A 126 5.59 16.99 11.18
N ASN A 127 4.29 17.15 11.40
CA ASN A 127 3.57 18.40 11.17
C ASN A 127 3.83 19.39 12.32
N GLU A 128 4.30 20.59 11.98
CA GLU A 128 4.67 21.64 12.92
C GLU A 128 3.56 22.67 13.18
N GLU A 129 2.46 22.65 12.42
CA GLU A 129 1.43 23.71 12.40
C GLU A 129 0.82 24.02 13.77
N TYR A 130 0.77 23.05 14.67
CA TYR A 130 0.12 23.17 15.98
C TYR A 130 1.11 23.08 17.14
N LYS A 131 2.41 23.25 16.88
CA LYS A 131 3.49 23.15 17.88
C LYS A 131 4.09 24.52 18.15
N THR A 132 4.55 24.74 19.40
CA THR A 132 5.39 25.89 19.72
C THR A 132 6.85 25.61 19.25
N GLU A 133 7.65 26.68 19.13
CA GLU A 133 9.07 26.52 18.76
C GLU A 133 9.84 25.61 19.76
N GLU A 134 9.50 25.68 21.05
CA GLU A 134 10.08 24.81 22.07
C GLU A 134 9.65 23.34 21.87
N GLN A 135 8.42 23.09 21.47
CA GLN A 135 7.92 21.74 21.19
C GLN A 135 8.60 21.17 19.93
N ILE A 136 8.75 21.98 18.88
CA ILE A 136 9.44 21.57 17.66
C ILE A 136 10.87 21.17 18.00
N ALA A 137 11.60 22.01 18.76
CA ALA A 137 12.97 21.71 19.15
C ALA A 137 13.09 20.51 20.10
N ALA A 138 12.11 20.29 21.00
CA ALA A 138 12.13 19.21 21.98
C ALA A 138 11.72 17.85 21.41
N PHE A 139 10.83 17.84 20.40
CA PHE A 139 10.29 16.61 19.84
C PHE A 139 10.98 16.18 18.54
N TYR A 140 11.84 17.02 17.98
CA TYR A 140 12.63 16.64 16.83
C TYR A 140 13.59 15.48 17.18
N ALA A 141 13.53 14.43 16.37
CA ALA A 141 14.48 13.33 16.42
C ALA A 141 14.93 13.00 14.98
N ASP A 142 16.22 12.74 14.81
CA ASP A 142 16.79 12.33 13.51
C ASP A 142 16.66 10.80 13.38
N ASP A 143 15.40 10.33 13.32
CA ASP A 143 15.07 8.92 13.19
C ASP A 143 13.89 8.70 12.23
N ALA A 144 13.44 7.45 12.09
CA ALA A 144 12.39 7.09 11.14
C ALA A 144 10.97 7.16 11.75
N TYR A 145 10.86 7.33 13.07
CA TYR A 145 9.56 7.26 13.74
C TYR A 145 8.73 8.52 13.47
N ARG A 146 7.42 8.31 13.32
CA ARG A 146 6.41 9.35 13.11
C ARG A 146 6.73 10.32 11.96
N SER A 147 7.44 9.84 10.95
CA SER A 147 7.67 10.58 9.69
C SER A 147 6.42 10.64 8.80
N SER A 148 5.36 9.94 9.18
CA SER A 148 4.02 9.92 8.59
C SER A 148 3.00 9.56 9.69
N ASP A 149 1.73 9.70 9.44
CA ASP A 149 0.64 9.12 10.24
C ASP A 149 0.26 7.70 9.77
N HIS A 150 0.84 7.25 8.67
CA HIS A 150 0.72 5.89 8.13
C HIS A 150 2.02 5.10 8.30
N ASP A 151 1.90 3.80 8.49
CA ASP A 151 3.02 2.87 8.53
C ASP A 151 3.52 2.52 7.13
N PRO A 152 4.83 2.44 6.91
CA PRO A 152 5.40 1.98 5.65
C PRO A 152 5.00 0.53 5.34
N VAL A 153 4.59 0.28 4.11
CA VAL A 153 4.33 -1.06 3.59
C VAL A 153 5.57 -1.60 2.91
N ILE A 154 6.01 -2.78 3.35
CA ILE A 154 7.20 -3.46 2.85
C ILE A 154 6.79 -4.76 2.16
N VAL A 155 7.31 -4.98 0.95
CA VAL A 155 7.11 -6.22 0.19
C VAL A 155 8.48 -6.81 -0.16
N ASP A 156 8.71 -8.04 0.24
CA ASP A 156 9.90 -8.81 -0.09
C ASP A 156 9.60 -9.75 -1.27
N LEU A 157 10.38 -9.60 -2.35
CA LEU A 157 10.22 -10.34 -3.60
C LEU A 157 11.45 -11.19 -3.89
N ASP A 158 11.25 -12.47 -4.24
CA ASP A 158 12.30 -13.30 -4.81
C ASP A 158 12.19 -13.31 -6.33
N LEU A 159 12.98 -12.46 -6.96
CA LEU A 159 12.97 -12.32 -8.41
C LEU A 159 13.82 -13.40 -9.10
N ASN A 160 14.60 -14.21 -8.37
CA ASN A 160 15.38 -15.30 -8.95
C ASN A 160 14.46 -16.42 -9.44
N ASP A 161 13.34 -16.65 -8.76
CA ASP A 161 12.34 -17.63 -9.19
C ASP A 161 11.61 -17.21 -10.48
N ALA A 162 11.64 -15.93 -10.86
CA ALA A 162 11.07 -15.44 -12.12
C ALA A 162 11.91 -15.85 -13.34
N VAL A 163 13.21 -16.06 -13.17
CA VAL A 163 14.15 -16.38 -14.26
C VAL A 163 14.09 -17.86 -14.65
N VAL A 164 13.67 -18.73 -13.72
CA VAL A 164 13.70 -20.19 -13.93
C VAL A 164 12.55 -20.68 -14.81
N ASN A 165 11.49 -19.91 -14.95
CA ASN A 165 10.31 -20.29 -15.75
C ASN A 165 10.36 -19.82 -17.22
N ASP A 166 11.45 -19.20 -17.66
CA ASP A 166 11.66 -18.80 -19.05
C ASP A 166 12.47 -19.87 -19.80
N GLU A 167 11.92 -21.08 -19.90
CA GLU A 167 12.42 -22.08 -20.86
C GLU A 167 12.00 -21.70 -22.28
N ASP A 168 12.58 -20.63 -22.81
CA ASP A 168 12.74 -20.46 -24.25
C ASP A 168 14.24 -20.39 -24.54
N LYS A 169 14.82 -21.61 -24.67
CA LYS A 169 16.19 -21.81 -25.14
C LYS A 169 16.26 -21.44 -26.59
N THR A 170 16.60 -20.21 -26.89
CA THR A 170 17.32 -19.90 -28.11
C THR A 170 18.51 -19.01 -27.77
N SER A 171 19.67 -19.61 -28.01
CA SER A 171 21.00 -19.07 -27.85
C SER A 171 21.18 -17.72 -28.55
N ALA A 172 21.69 -16.71 -27.84
CA ALA A 172 22.89 -15.94 -28.21
C ALA A 172 23.04 -14.67 -27.40
N GLY A 173 24.19 -14.48 -26.77
CA GLY A 173 24.77 -13.16 -26.53
C GLY A 173 24.43 -12.51 -25.20
N SER A 174 25.38 -12.57 -24.28
CA SER A 174 25.50 -11.77 -23.05
C SER A 174 25.28 -10.29 -23.30
N THR A 175 24.22 -9.74 -22.72
CA THR A 175 24.16 -8.33 -22.29
C THR A 175 23.28 -8.24 -21.05
N GLY A 176 23.81 -7.54 -20.02
CA GLY A 176 23.30 -7.54 -18.66
C GLY A 176 21.82 -7.22 -18.52
N LEU A 177 21.14 -8.01 -17.70
CA LEU A 177 19.77 -7.81 -17.27
C LEU A 177 19.69 -6.62 -16.29
N TRP A 178 19.13 -5.51 -16.77
CA TRP A 178 18.41 -4.58 -15.92
C TRP A 178 16.93 -4.66 -16.31
N SER A 179 16.20 -5.55 -15.68
CA SER A 179 14.75 -5.54 -15.76
C SER A 179 14.25 -4.33 -14.95
N ALA A 180 13.76 -3.32 -15.65
CA ALA A 180 13.18 -2.14 -15.04
C ALA A 180 11.90 -2.54 -14.32
N LEU A 181 11.94 -2.67 -13.00
CA LEU A 181 10.77 -2.62 -12.14
C LEU A 181 10.22 -1.20 -12.19
N GLY A 182 9.17 -1.01 -12.96
CA GLY A 182 8.41 0.23 -12.91
C GLY A 182 7.63 0.30 -11.60
N LEU A 183 8.23 0.87 -10.57
CA LEU A 183 7.53 1.29 -9.36
C LEU A 183 6.66 2.49 -9.73
N ILE A 184 5.37 2.27 -9.89
CA ILE A 184 4.40 3.36 -10.03
C ILE A 184 3.83 3.63 -8.63
N GLY A 185 4.54 4.45 -7.87
CA GLY A 185 3.98 5.12 -6.70
C GLY A 185 3.19 6.34 -7.17
N LEU A 186 1.87 6.27 -7.19
CA LEU A 186 1.03 7.46 -7.32
C LEU A 186 0.91 8.11 -5.95
N ALA A 187 1.85 8.99 -5.61
CA ALA A 187 1.65 9.97 -4.56
C ALA A 187 0.80 11.10 -5.15
N LEU A 188 -0.48 11.12 -4.86
CA LEU A 188 -1.32 12.30 -5.10
C LEU A 188 -1.00 13.36 -4.05
N TYR A 189 0.00 14.15 -4.32
CA TYR A 189 0.28 15.37 -3.57
C TYR A 189 -0.72 16.45 -4.02
N GLY A 190 -1.77 16.63 -3.26
CA GLY A 190 -2.67 17.76 -3.39
C GLY A 190 -2.03 19.00 -2.75
N SER A 191 -1.30 19.79 -3.52
CA SER A 191 -0.94 21.13 -3.07
C SER A 191 -2.17 22.03 -3.16
N LEU A 192 -2.81 22.33 -2.05
CA LEU A 192 -3.64 23.51 -1.91
C LEU A 192 -2.80 24.64 -1.32
N ARG A 193 -2.28 25.49 -2.21
CA ARG A 193 -1.92 26.86 -1.88
C ARG A 193 -3.18 27.72 -2.07
N ARG A 194 -3.67 28.26 -1.02
CA ARG A 194 -4.15 29.60 -0.65
C ARG A 194 -5.25 29.51 0.37
#